data_15f0eb7e6b40eed918069775f35f0676
#
_entry.id   15f0eb7e6b40eed918069775f35f0676
#
_cell.length_a   1.000
_cell.length_b   1.000
_cell.length_c   1.000
_cell.angle_alpha   90.00
_cell.angle_beta   90.00
_cell.angle_gamma   90.00
#
_symmetry.space_group_name_H-M   'P 1'
#
loop_
_entity.id
_entity.type
_entity.pdbx_description
1 polymer ?
#
loop_
_entity_poly.entity_id
_entity_poly.type
_entity_poly.pdbx_seq_one_letter_code
_entity_poly.pdbx_strand_id
1 'polypeptide(L)'
;MIQTILLFTLRPGVTDEQIEALRAALAAIPSEGRHNMRLGRDIGLVDGSMDLAIVTDYDDEDGYRRWFGHPEHARVRAELLAPLIERRERCQIRI
;
A
#
# COMPACT_ATOMS: atom_id res chain seq x y z
N MET A 1 16.06 -5.10 8.48
CA MET A 1 14.71 -5.05 7.88
C MET A 1 14.60 -3.84 6.95
N ILE A 2 13.63 -3.89 6.08
CA ILE A 2 13.31 -2.81 5.15
C ILE A 2 11.89 -2.37 5.39
N GLN A 3 11.64 -1.07 5.40
CA GLN A 3 10.29 -0.53 5.43
C GLN A 3 9.99 0.19 4.12
N THR A 4 8.88 -0.17 3.50
CA THR A 4 8.36 0.52 2.32
C THR A 4 7.25 1.47 2.74
N ILE A 5 7.37 2.71 2.30
CA ILE A 5 6.39 3.76 2.57
C ILE A 5 5.82 4.20 1.23
N LEU A 6 4.53 4.00 1.05
CA LEU A 6 3.79 4.41 -0.14
C LEU A 6 2.79 5.49 0.25
N LEU A 7 2.78 6.56 -0.51
CA LEU A 7 1.84 7.67 -0.33
C LEU A 7 1.10 7.90 -1.63
N PHE A 8 -0.20 8.15 -1.54
CA PHE A 8 -1.05 8.33 -2.72
C PHE A 8 -1.94 9.54 -2.59
N THR A 9 -2.20 10.20 -3.72
CA THR A 9 -3.40 11.03 -3.85
C THR A 9 -4.50 10.16 -4.48
N LEU A 10 -5.72 10.34 -4.00
CA LEU A 10 -6.88 9.58 -4.44
C LEU A 10 -7.69 10.39 -5.45
N ARG A 11 -8.33 9.69 -6.37
CA ARG A 11 -9.31 10.31 -7.27
C ARG A 11 -10.53 10.76 -6.49
N PRO A 12 -11.25 11.78 -6.95
CA PRO A 12 -12.50 12.21 -6.32
C PRO A 12 -13.50 11.06 -6.26
N GLY A 13 -14.24 10.98 -5.16
CA GLY A 13 -15.31 9.99 -4.99
C GLY A 13 -14.87 8.62 -4.50
N VAL A 14 -13.60 8.42 -4.19
CA VAL A 14 -13.14 7.16 -3.57
C VAL A 14 -13.80 7.00 -2.20
N THR A 15 -14.42 5.85 -1.97
CA THR A 15 -15.17 5.55 -0.76
C THR A 15 -14.35 4.77 0.26
N ASP A 16 -14.78 4.80 1.51
CA ASP A 16 -14.15 4.00 2.57
C ASP A 16 -14.28 2.50 2.29
N GLU A 17 -15.38 2.07 1.65
CA GLU A 17 -15.58 0.68 1.26
C GLU A 17 -14.54 0.23 0.24
N GLN A 18 -14.17 1.09 -0.70
CA GLN A 18 -13.12 0.77 -1.68
C GLN A 18 -11.76 0.65 -1.00
N ILE A 19 -11.45 1.53 -0.07
CA ILE A 19 -10.20 1.46 0.70
C ILE A 19 -10.17 0.19 1.55
N GLU A 20 -11.28 -0.16 2.21
CA GLU A 20 -11.36 -1.38 3.02
C GLU A 20 -11.21 -2.64 2.16
N ALA A 21 -11.82 -2.66 0.98
CA ALA A 21 -11.67 -3.78 0.05
C ALA A 21 -10.21 -3.96 -0.39
N LEU A 22 -9.51 -2.86 -0.67
CA LEU A 22 -8.09 -2.88 -1.00
C LEU A 22 -7.28 -3.44 0.17
N ARG A 23 -7.50 -2.93 1.38
CA ARG A 23 -6.77 -3.39 2.56
C ARG A 23 -6.98 -4.87 2.80
N ALA A 24 -8.22 -5.34 2.77
CA ALA A 24 -8.55 -6.74 3.00
C ALA A 24 -7.93 -7.65 1.94
N ALA A 25 -7.95 -7.24 0.67
CA ALA A 25 -7.36 -8.02 -0.41
C ALA A 25 -5.85 -8.13 -0.27
N LEU A 26 -5.16 -7.05 0.07
CA LEU A 26 -3.71 -7.08 0.30
C LEU A 26 -3.35 -7.91 1.52
N ALA A 27 -4.10 -7.77 2.61
CA ALA A 27 -3.85 -8.52 3.85
C ALA A 27 -4.04 -10.02 3.67
N ALA A 28 -4.93 -10.44 2.78
CA ALA A 28 -5.22 -11.85 2.53
C ALA A 28 -4.15 -12.57 1.73
N ILE A 29 -3.24 -11.86 1.07
CA ILE A 29 -2.19 -12.48 0.26
C ILE A 29 -1.07 -12.97 1.17
N PRO A 30 -0.80 -14.30 1.23
CA PRO A 30 0.35 -14.77 1.98
C PRO A 30 1.65 -14.39 1.28
N SER A 31 2.59 -13.83 2.04
CA SER A 31 3.90 -13.47 1.49
C SER A 31 4.97 -13.64 2.57
N GLU A 32 5.89 -14.55 2.33
CA GLU A 32 6.99 -14.80 3.26
C GLU A 32 7.89 -13.58 3.36
N GLY A 33 8.20 -13.19 4.58
CA GLY A 33 9.09 -12.05 4.86
C GLY A 33 8.39 -10.69 4.86
N ARG A 34 7.08 -10.63 4.68
CA ARG A 34 6.29 -9.41 4.80
C ARG A 34 5.65 -9.32 6.19
N HIS A 35 5.75 -8.16 6.83
CA HIS A 35 5.23 -7.93 8.18
C HIS A 35 4.58 -6.57 8.33
N ASN A 36 3.69 -6.43 9.29
CA ASN A 36 3.19 -5.15 9.81
C ASN A 36 2.63 -4.22 8.74
N MET A 37 1.88 -4.76 7.77
CA MET A 37 1.23 -3.90 6.79
C MET A 37 0.18 -3.02 7.46
N ARG A 38 0.28 -1.71 7.22
CA ARG A 38 -0.70 -0.73 7.65
C ARG A 38 -1.13 0.08 6.44
N LEU A 39 -2.43 0.29 6.35
CA LEU A 39 -3.03 1.07 5.26
C LEU A 39 -4.10 1.96 5.88
N GLY A 40 -4.03 3.25 5.61
CA GLY A 40 -5.00 4.18 6.16
C GLY A 40 -5.06 5.49 5.40
N ARG A 41 -6.20 6.15 5.52
CA ARG A 41 -6.43 7.48 4.92
C ARG A 41 -5.84 8.55 5.81
N ASP A 42 -5.47 9.69 5.21
CA ASP A 42 -5.07 10.89 5.92
C ASP A 42 -6.19 11.33 6.87
N ILE A 43 -5.81 11.78 8.05
CA ILE A 43 -6.78 12.20 9.09
C ILE A 43 -7.10 13.69 9.05
N GLY A 44 -6.52 14.43 8.11
CA GLY A 44 -6.88 15.83 7.87
C GLY A 44 -6.34 16.85 8.87
N LEU A 45 -5.23 16.54 9.53
CA LEU A 45 -4.65 17.46 10.52
C LEU A 45 -3.93 18.65 9.89
N VAL A 46 -3.35 18.48 8.71
CA VAL A 46 -2.49 19.49 8.08
C VAL A 46 -2.83 19.57 6.59
N ASP A 47 -2.90 20.78 6.07
CA ASP A 47 -3.09 21.00 4.63
C ASP A 47 -1.87 20.49 3.86
N GLY A 48 -2.09 20.01 2.64
CA GLY A 48 -1.02 19.55 1.77
C GLY A 48 -0.57 18.11 1.99
N SER A 49 -1.23 17.37 2.89
CA SER A 49 -0.97 15.96 3.08
C SER A 49 -1.43 15.14 1.88
N MET A 50 -0.77 14.01 1.65
CA MET A 50 -1.28 12.98 0.72
C MET A 50 -2.55 12.36 1.32
N ASP A 51 -3.28 11.58 0.52
CA ASP A 51 -4.61 11.10 0.92
C ASP A 51 -4.60 9.71 1.55
N LEU A 52 -3.63 8.88 1.20
CA LEU A 52 -3.57 7.47 1.62
C LEU A 52 -2.13 7.06 1.83
N ALA A 53 -1.89 6.26 2.85
CA ALA A 53 -0.58 5.65 3.09
C ALA A 53 -0.68 4.14 3.20
N ILE A 54 0.33 3.45 2.65
CA ILE A 54 0.56 2.02 2.90
C ILE A 54 1.99 1.87 3.40
N VAL A 55 2.16 1.32 4.59
CA VAL A 55 3.46 1.10 5.21
C VAL A 55 3.62 -0.38 5.50
N THR A 56 4.71 -0.97 5.05
CA THR A 56 4.93 -2.41 5.19
C THR A 56 6.40 -2.69 5.48
N ASP A 57 6.66 -3.64 6.35
CA ASP A 57 8.00 -4.09 6.69
C ASP A 57 8.32 -5.41 5.97
N TYR A 58 9.58 -5.58 5.61
CA TYR A 58 10.09 -6.81 4.98
C TYR A 58 11.38 -7.22 5.69
N ASP A 59 11.60 -8.54 5.83
CA ASP A 59 12.81 -9.08 6.45
C ASP A 59 14.07 -8.59 5.73
N ASP A 60 14.03 -8.60 4.40
CA ASP A 60 15.15 -8.26 3.53
C ASP A 60 14.64 -7.90 2.13
N GLU A 61 15.56 -7.62 1.22
CA GLU A 61 15.24 -7.27 -0.16
C GLU A 61 14.52 -8.42 -0.90
N ASP A 62 14.86 -9.67 -0.60
CA ASP A 62 14.19 -10.81 -1.21
C ASP A 62 12.73 -10.93 -0.76
N GLY A 63 12.45 -10.62 0.49
CA GLY A 63 11.07 -10.54 1.01
C GLY A 63 10.24 -9.51 0.26
N TYR A 64 10.82 -8.34 0.00
CA TYR A 64 10.18 -7.31 -0.81
C TYR A 64 9.95 -7.79 -2.26
N ARG A 65 10.95 -8.40 -2.89
CA ARG A 65 10.84 -8.87 -4.27
C ARG A 65 9.79 -9.95 -4.41
N ARG A 66 9.68 -10.86 -3.44
CA ARG A 66 8.62 -11.89 -3.43
C ARG A 66 7.24 -11.24 -3.42
N TRP A 67 7.06 -10.23 -2.58
CA TRP A 67 5.79 -9.50 -2.51
C TRP A 67 5.48 -8.75 -3.80
N PHE A 68 6.43 -7.98 -4.30
CA PHE A 68 6.23 -7.18 -5.51
C PHE A 68 5.96 -8.07 -6.73
N GLY A 69 6.64 -9.21 -6.83
CA GLY A 69 6.48 -10.16 -7.94
C GLY A 69 5.33 -11.15 -7.77
N HIS A 70 4.61 -11.11 -6.66
CA HIS A 70 3.52 -12.05 -6.41
C HIS A 70 2.35 -11.78 -7.38
N PRO A 71 1.87 -12.83 -8.11
CA PRO A 71 0.81 -12.63 -9.12
C PRO A 71 -0.47 -12.03 -8.52
N GLU A 72 -0.86 -12.47 -7.33
CA GLU A 72 -2.06 -11.94 -6.68
C GLU A 72 -1.90 -10.48 -6.27
N HIS A 73 -0.70 -10.08 -5.85
CA HIS A 73 -0.40 -8.68 -5.58
C HIS A 73 -0.51 -7.83 -6.85
N ALA A 74 0.01 -8.34 -7.97
CA ALA A 74 -0.12 -7.66 -9.25
C ALA A 74 -1.58 -7.47 -9.65
N ARG A 75 -2.41 -8.50 -9.45
CA ARG A 75 -3.86 -8.43 -9.71
C ARG A 75 -4.53 -7.37 -8.85
N VAL A 76 -4.28 -7.38 -7.55
CA VAL A 76 -4.89 -6.41 -6.61
C VAL A 76 -4.46 -4.99 -6.93
N ARG A 77 -3.20 -4.77 -7.27
CA ARG A 77 -2.74 -3.44 -7.70
C ARG A 77 -3.49 -2.95 -8.93
N ALA A 78 -3.68 -3.81 -9.92
CA ALA A 78 -4.33 -3.44 -11.16
C ALA A 78 -5.84 -3.20 -10.97
N GLU A 79 -6.50 -4.05 -10.21
CA GLU A 79 -7.96 -4.05 -10.10
C GLU A 79 -8.50 -3.18 -8.98
N LEU A 80 -7.80 -3.10 -7.83
CA LEU A 80 -8.32 -2.41 -6.64
C LEU A 80 -7.56 -1.15 -6.27
N LEU A 81 -6.29 -1.02 -6.64
CA LEU A 81 -5.50 0.17 -6.30
C LEU A 81 -5.45 1.18 -7.45
N ALA A 82 -5.04 0.75 -8.63
CA ALA A 82 -4.86 1.67 -9.76
C ALA A 82 -6.10 2.52 -10.09
N PRO A 83 -7.34 1.99 -10.01
CA PRO A 83 -8.52 2.81 -10.27
C PRO A 83 -8.76 3.91 -9.23
N LEU A 84 -8.16 3.84 -8.06
CA LEU A 84 -8.41 4.77 -6.95
C LEU A 84 -7.44 5.94 -6.92
N ILE A 85 -6.23 5.79 -7.49
CA ILE A 85 -5.14 6.73 -7.27
C ILE A 85 -4.89 7.63 -8.48
N GLU A 86 -4.47 8.87 -8.20
CA GLU A 86 -3.99 9.80 -9.21
C GLU A 86 -2.47 9.82 -9.24
N ARG A 87 -1.83 9.86 -8.06
CA ARG A 87 -0.39 10.02 -7.93
C ARG A 87 0.13 9.11 -6.83
N ARG A 88 1.34 8.60 -7.03
CA ARG A 88 2.03 7.73 -6.07
C ARG A 88 3.44 8.25 -5.82
N GLU A 89 3.83 8.24 -4.54
CA GLU A 89 5.19 8.48 -4.10
C GLU A 89 5.66 7.27 -3.28
N ARG A 90 6.94 6.94 -3.38
CA ARG A 90 7.51 5.79 -2.69
C ARG A 90 8.84 6.14 -2.08
N CYS A 91 9.08 5.64 -0.87
CA CYS A 91 10.39 5.65 -0.24
C CYS A 91 10.60 4.33 0.48
N GLN A 92 11.79 3.77 0.37
CA GLN A 92 12.15 2.54 1.07
C GLN A 92 13.36 2.83 1.94
N ILE A 93 13.24 2.51 3.22
CA ILE A 93 14.30 2.77 4.20
C ILE A 93 14.73 1.47 4.86
N ARG A 94 15.94 1.46 5.34
CA ARG A 94 16.45 0.37 6.17
C ARG A 94 16.16 0.69 7.63
N ILE A 95 15.62 -0.28 8.34
CA ILE A 95 15.27 -0.12 9.75
C ILE A 95 15.91 -1.19 10.61
#